data_86313fe6b48c1c0fb16312dd2af267c4
#
_entry.id   86313fe6b48c1c0fb16312dd2af267c4
#
_cell.length_a   1.000
_cell.length_b   1.000
_cell.length_c   1.000
_cell.angle_alpha   90.00
_cell.angle_beta   90.00
_cell.angle_gamma   90.00
#
_symmetry.space_group_name_H-M   'P 1'
#
loop_
_entity.id
_entity.type
_entity.pdbx_description
1 polymer ?
#
loop_
_entity_poly.entity_id
_entity_poly.type
_entity_poly.pdbx_seq_one_letter_code
_entity_poly.pdbx_strand_id
1 'polypeptide(L)'
;MYYELATMTLPFGTAAQAATAIKTYAAEPQARGELLGCWFTDIGVLNQMLVLRGFDSLADLQAERQRTQQSADPFGCGAIAQTLVQDSYQGFPWMQPVRPSAESGIHGPVYEIRTYGIKPGGVQPTIDLWAQSVPARHAVSPCVIAMVAIDGPLRFTNIWAYPSIQARTQARADAVAQGIWPPKGGPAWLTTAMTSTIALATATSPLA
;
A
#
# COMPACT_ATOMS: atom_id res chain seq x y z
N MET A 1 -3.43 12.64 5.98
CA MET A 1 -4.17 11.38 6.16
C MET A 1 -3.21 10.32 6.65
N TYR A 2 -3.67 9.41 7.50
CA TYR A 2 -2.92 8.28 8.01
C TYR A 2 -3.38 6.99 7.33
N TYR A 3 -2.50 6.00 7.30
CA TYR A 3 -2.78 4.74 6.63
C TYR A 3 -2.28 3.57 7.46
N GLU A 4 -2.94 2.45 7.33
CA GLU A 4 -2.44 1.16 7.78
C GLU A 4 -2.30 0.25 6.58
N LEU A 5 -1.15 -0.40 6.47
CA LEU A 5 -0.95 -1.53 5.57
C LEU A 5 -0.85 -2.79 6.42
N ALA A 6 -1.93 -3.57 6.43
CA ALA A 6 -1.94 -4.86 7.08
C ALA A 6 -1.53 -5.96 6.09
N THR A 7 -0.68 -6.87 6.54
CA THR A 7 -0.22 -8.03 5.77
C THR A 7 -0.57 -9.30 6.53
N MET A 8 -1.35 -10.17 5.90
CA MET A 8 -1.73 -11.47 6.47
C MET A 8 -1.20 -12.61 5.60
N THR A 9 -0.55 -13.60 6.20
CA THR A 9 -0.23 -14.86 5.52
C THR A 9 -1.41 -15.80 5.62
N LEU A 10 -1.86 -16.34 4.50
CA LEU A 10 -3.06 -17.16 4.39
C LEU A 10 -2.72 -18.57 3.87
N PRO A 11 -3.47 -19.61 4.21
CA PRO A 11 -3.40 -20.90 3.54
C PRO A 11 -3.73 -20.78 2.06
N PHE A 12 -3.16 -21.66 1.27
CA PHE A 12 -3.45 -21.74 -0.17
C PHE A 12 -4.96 -21.92 -0.43
N GLY A 13 -5.49 -21.17 -1.41
CA GLY A 13 -6.89 -21.27 -1.84
C GLY A 13 -7.89 -20.46 -1.00
N THR A 14 -7.46 -19.73 0.05
CA THR A 14 -8.37 -18.98 0.93
C THR A 14 -8.50 -17.48 0.60
N ALA A 15 -7.81 -16.99 -0.43
CA ALA A 15 -7.76 -15.57 -0.76
C ALA A 15 -9.15 -14.93 -0.99
N ALA A 16 -10.04 -15.58 -1.72
CA ALA A 16 -11.38 -15.05 -1.98
C ALA A 16 -12.25 -15.00 -0.72
N GLN A 17 -12.14 -16.02 0.15
CA GLN A 17 -12.79 -16.04 1.46
C GLN A 17 -12.31 -14.89 2.33
N ALA A 18 -10.98 -14.71 2.44
CA ALA A 18 -10.37 -13.64 3.20
C ALA A 18 -10.78 -12.25 2.69
N ALA A 19 -10.77 -12.04 1.37
CA ALA A 19 -11.17 -10.77 0.77
C ALA A 19 -12.62 -10.39 1.12
N THR A 20 -13.53 -11.35 1.12
CA THR A 20 -14.93 -11.15 1.52
C THR A 20 -15.04 -10.82 3.02
N ALA A 21 -14.34 -11.56 3.87
CA ALA A 21 -14.32 -11.34 5.31
C ALA A 21 -13.76 -9.96 5.68
N ILE A 22 -12.65 -9.54 5.06
CA ILE A 22 -12.03 -8.23 5.24
C ILE A 22 -13.01 -7.10 4.90
N LYS A 23 -13.72 -7.21 3.77
CA LYS A 23 -14.73 -6.23 3.38
C LYS A 23 -15.85 -6.13 4.42
N THR A 24 -16.34 -7.26 4.91
CA THR A 24 -17.37 -7.30 5.95
C THR A 24 -16.87 -6.67 7.26
N TYR A 25 -15.68 -7.04 7.72
CA TYR A 25 -15.04 -6.48 8.91
C TYR A 25 -14.84 -4.96 8.84
N ALA A 26 -14.43 -4.46 7.67
CA ALA A 26 -14.24 -3.03 7.45
C ALA A 26 -15.55 -2.23 7.38
N ALA A 27 -16.68 -2.90 7.14
CA ALA A 27 -18.01 -2.31 7.08
C ALA A 27 -18.81 -2.41 8.40
N GLU A 28 -18.23 -3.00 9.45
CA GLU A 28 -18.88 -3.11 10.75
C GLU A 28 -19.18 -1.72 11.36
N PRO A 29 -20.30 -1.55 12.11
CA PRO A 29 -20.70 -0.24 12.64
C PRO A 29 -19.67 0.45 13.53
N GLN A 30 -18.83 -0.34 14.22
CA GLN A 30 -17.75 0.17 15.10
C GLN A 30 -16.42 0.39 14.36
N ALA A 31 -16.31 -0.02 13.09
CA ALA A 31 -15.10 0.16 12.31
C ALA A 31 -14.79 1.64 12.07
N ARG A 32 -13.51 1.98 12.10
CA ARG A 32 -13.00 3.32 11.78
C ARG A 32 -12.15 3.28 10.54
N GLY A 33 -12.12 4.41 9.84
CA GLY A 33 -11.39 4.53 8.58
C GLY A 33 -12.10 3.87 7.41
N GLU A 34 -11.44 3.86 6.28
CA GLU A 34 -11.96 3.34 5.00
C GLU A 34 -11.07 2.21 4.49
N LEU A 35 -11.68 1.15 4.00
CA LEU A 35 -10.97 0.16 3.19
C LEU A 35 -10.65 0.78 1.83
N LEU A 36 -9.38 0.90 1.50
CA LEU A 36 -8.90 1.51 0.25
C LEU A 36 -8.44 0.46 -0.75
N GLY A 37 -7.76 -0.59 -0.30
CA GLY A 37 -7.26 -1.63 -1.17
C GLY A 37 -7.17 -2.98 -0.49
N CYS A 38 -7.39 -4.03 -1.27
CA CYS A 38 -7.25 -5.41 -0.84
C CYS A 38 -6.62 -6.20 -2.00
N TRP A 39 -5.39 -6.65 -1.81
CA TRP A 39 -4.58 -7.29 -2.85
C TRP A 39 -4.03 -8.62 -2.37
N PHE A 40 -3.88 -9.57 -3.29
CA PHE A 40 -3.23 -10.85 -3.03
C PHE A 40 -1.92 -10.94 -3.80
N THR A 41 -0.85 -11.39 -3.14
CA THR A 41 0.50 -11.40 -3.72
C THR A 41 0.64 -12.42 -4.84
N ASP A 42 1.23 -12.00 -5.96
CA ASP A 42 1.55 -12.81 -7.12
C ASP A 42 3.06 -13.05 -7.25
N ILE A 43 3.86 -11.99 -7.02
CA ILE A 43 5.33 -12.05 -7.06
C ILE A 43 5.90 -11.40 -5.79
N GLY A 44 6.81 -12.08 -5.13
CA GLY A 44 7.40 -11.71 -3.84
C GLY A 44 7.17 -12.81 -2.82
N VAL A 45 6.82 -12.44 -1.59
CA VAL A 45 6.38 -13.43 -0.59
C VAL A 45 4.95 -13.84 -0.93
N LEU A 46 4.76 -15.12 -1.25
CA LEU A 46 3.48 -15.66 -1.70
C LEU A 46 2.47 -15.85 -0.55
N ASN A 47 1.21 -16.05 -0.94
CA ASN A 47 0.10 -16.30 -0.02
C ASN A 47 -0.14 -15.17 1.00
N GLN A 48 0.17 -13.93 0.62
CA GLN A 48 -0.11 -12.79 1.46
C GLN A 48 -1.31 -11.99 0.93
N MET A 49 -2.19 -11.63 1.85
CA MET A 49 -3.22 -10.63 1.64
C MET A 49 -2.70 -9.28 2.18
N LEU A 50 -2.68 -8.27 1.33
CA LEU A 50 -2.31 -6.90 1.66
C LEU A 50 -3.58 -6.06 1.73
N VAL A 51 -3.78 -5.37 2.84
CA VAL A 51 -4.97 -4.55 3.09
C VAL A 51 -4.55 -3.13 3.43
N LEU A 52 -4.94 -2.17 2.59
CA LEU A 52 -4.71 -0.75 2.84
C LEU A 52 -5.99 -0.12 3.40
N ARG A 53 -5.88 0.48 4.56
CA ARG A 53 -6.95 1.29 5.18
C ARG A 53 -6.49 2.73 5.36
N GLY A 54 -7.41 3.69 5.20
CA GLY A 54 -7.16 5.12 5.36
C GLY A 54 -7.91 5.70 6.54
N PHE A 55 -7.28 6.69 7.23
CA PHE A 55 -7.82 7.34 8.44
C PHE A 55 -7.58 8.83 8.38
N ASP A 56 -8.56 9.63 8.77
CA ASP A 56 -8.41 11.09 8.82
C ASP A 56 -7.53 11.54 10.00
N SER A 57 -7.53 10.77 11.09
CA SER A 57 -6.71 11.07 12.29
C SER A 57 -5.87 9.88 12.75
N LEU A 58 -4.77 10.18 13.45
CA LEU A 58 -3.96 9.16 14.12
C LEU A 58 -4.76 8.48 15.25
N ALA A 59 -5.68 9.21 15.90
CA ALA A 59 -6.52 8.66 16.95
C ALA A 59 -7.46 7.56 16.41
N ASP A 60 -8.04 7.77 15.23
CA ASP A 60 -8.89 6.77 14.59
C ASP A 60 -8.09 5.54 14.15
N LEU A 61 -6.89 5.73 13.61
CA LEU A 61 -5.98 4.62 13.28
C LEU A 61 -5.66 3.80 14.53
N GLN A 62 -5.31 4.45 15.64
CA GLN A 62 -4.99 3.78 16.90
C GLN A 62 -6.19 3.03 17.48
N ALA A 63 -7.38 3.65 17.47
CA ALA A 63 -8.61 3.02 17.94
C ALA A 63 -8.97 1.77 17.12
N GLU A 64 -8.84 1.85 15.79
CA GLU A 64 -9.10 0.72 14.91
C GLU A 64 -8.07 -0.40 15.08
N ARG A 65 -6.79 -0.05 15.27
CA ARG A 65 -5.74 -1.02 15.59
C ARG A 65 -6.02 -1.74 16.92
N GLN A 66 -6.49 -1.00 17.93
CA GLN A 66 -6.90 -1.58 19.20
C GLN A 66 -8.11 -2.51 19.02
N ARG A 67 -9.12 -2.11 18.23
CA ARG A 67 -10.26 -2.98 17.89
C ARG A 67 -9.79 -4.30 17.26
N THR A 68 -8.85 -4.22 16.32
CA THR A 68 -8.28 -5.40 15.66
C THR A 68 -7.54 -6.30 16.66
N GLN A 69 -6.75 -5.73 17.57
CA GLN A 69 -5.98 -6.49 18.57
C GLN A 69 -6.86 -7.15 19.64
N GLN A 70 -8.00 -6.55 19.94
CA GLN A 70 -8.97 -7.09 20.92
C GLN A 70 -9.97 -8.06 20.32
N SER A 71 -10.03 -8.12 18.99
CA SER A 71 -10.95 -9.03 18.29
C SER A 71 -10.45 -10.47 18.37
N ALA A 72 -11.36 -11.41 18.64
CA ALA A 72 -11.09 -12.83 18.48
C ALA A 72 -11.00 -13.25 16.99
N ASP A 73 -11.53 -12.41 16.09
CA ASP A 73 -11.56 -12.63 14.65
C ASP A 73 -11.07 -11.38 13.90
N PRO A 74 -9.76 -11.00 14.01
CA PRO A 74 -9.22 -9.81 13.37
C PRO A 74 -9.37 -9.89 11.84
N PHE A 75 -9.89 -8.84 11.23
CA PHE A 75 -10.23 -8.76 9.81
C PHE A 75 -11.23 -9.81 9.31
N GLY A 76 -11.94 -10.52 10.21
CA GLY A 76 -12.76 -11.66 9.84
C GLY A 76 -11.94 -12.87 9.37
N CYS A 77 -10.67 -12.88 9.68
CA CYS A 77 -9.69 -13.86 9.19
C CYS A 77 -9.01 -14.65 10.32
N GLY A 78 -9.42 -14.48 11.58
CA GLY A 78 -8.76 -15.10 12.73
C GLY A 78 -8.64 -16.62 12.66
N ALA A 79 -9.61 -17.29 12.04
CA ALA A 79 -9.58 -18.74 11.86
C ALA A 79 -8.63 -19.21 10.75
N ILE A 80 -8.24 -18.35 9.81
CA ILE A 80 -7.45 -18.73 8.63
C ILE A 80 -6.09 -18.04 8.55
N ALA A 81 -5.96 -16.83 9.09
CA ALA A 81 -4.70 -16.08 9.05
C ALA A 81 -3.64 -16.75 9.93
N GLN A 82 -2.49 -17.06 9.35
CA GLN A 82 -1.34 -17.63 10.05
C GLN A 82 -0.49 -16.54 10.72
N THR A 83 -0.42 -15.36 10.11
CA THR A 83 0.27 -14.18 10.64
C THR A 83 -0.53 -12.93 10.31
N LEU A 84 -0.35 -11.89 11.14
CA LEU A 84 -0.87 -10.54 10.90
C LEU A 84 0.20 -9.54 11.29
N VAL A 85 0.62 -8.72 10.35
CA VAL A 85 1.51 -7.58 10.56
C VAL A 85 0.72 -6.32 10.21
N GLN A 86 0.77 -5.31 11.06
CA GLN A 86 0.09 -4.02 10.85
C GLN A 86 1.13 -2.90 10.92
N ASP A 87 1.44 -2.31 9.79
CA ASP A 87 2.35 -1.16 9.67
C ASP A 87 1.54 0.12 9.55
N SER A 88 1.91 1.15 10.34
CA SER A 88 1.24 2.45 10.34
C SER A 88 2.06 3.49 9.58
N TYR A 89 1.38 4.34 8.82
CA TYR A 89 2.00 5.30 7.92
C TYR A 89 1.31 6.67 7.98
N GLN A 90 2.08 7.68 7.62
CA GLN A 90 1.57 9.00 7.24
C GLN A 90 1.81 9.23 5.74
N GLY A 91 0.77 9.63 5.03
CA GLY A 91 0.89 9.99 3.61
C GLY A 91 1.85 11.16 3.41
N PHE A 92 2.56 11.19 2.29
CA PHE A 92 3.38 12.35 1.94
C PHE A 92 2.51 13.60 1.85
N PRO A 93 2.93 14.76 2.40
CA PRO A 93 2.07 15.94 2.58
C PRO A 93 1.48 16.50 1.29
N TRP A 94 2.19 16.32 0.17
CA TRP A 94 1.79 16.82 -1.14
C TRP A 94 0.87 15.85 -1.91
N MET A 95 0.73 14.59 -1.47
CA MET A 95 -0.18 13.65 -2.11
C MET A 95 -1.63 13.91 -1.70
N GLN A 96 -2.51 13.85 -2.67
CA GLN A 96 -3.95 13.86 -2.37
C GLN A 96 -4.31 12.61 -1.55
N PRO A 97 -5.22 12.73 -0.58
CA PRO A 97 -5.71 11.59 0.15
C PRO A 97 -6.32 10.54 -0.78
N VAL A 98 -5.91 9.30 -0.62
CA VAL A 98 -6.54 8.18 -1.33
C VAL A 98 -7.94 7.98 -0.77
N ARG A 99 -8.92 7.87 -1.66
CA ARG A 99 -10.31 7.59 -1.31
C ARG A 99 -10.82 6.48 -2.22
N PRO A 100 -11.76 5.67 -1.74
CA PRO A 100 -12.46 4.74 -2.61
C PRO A 100 -13.10 5.50 -3.78
N SER A 101 -12.92 4.99 -4.99
CA SER A 101 -13.58 5.55 -6.18
C SER A 101 -14.88 4.82 -6.45
N ALA A 102 -15.90 5.56 -6.85
CA ALA A 102 -17.13 4.99 -7.40
C ALA A 102 -16.89 4.40 -8.82
N GLU A 103 -15.82 4.85 -9.49
CA GLU A 103 -15.41 4.34 -10.79
C GLU A 103 -14.41 3.19 -10.56
N SER A 104 -14.89 1.97 -10.72
CA SER A 104 -14.02 0.78 -10.68
C SER A 104 -13.10 0.74 -11.90
N GLY A 105 -11.90 0.18 -11.75
CA GLY A 105 -10.97 -0.05 -12.85
C GLY A 105 -10.09 1.14 -13.26
N ILE A 106 -10.11 2.27 -12.53
CA ILE A 106 -9.26 3.43 -12.86
C ILE A 106 -7.77 3.08 -12.81
N HIS A 107 -7.39 2.17 -11.91
CA HIS A 107 -5.99 1.88 -11.66
C HIS A 107 -5.50 0.57 -12.29
N GLY A 108 -6.39 -0.29 -12.77
CA GLY A 108 -6.05 -1.61 -13.31
C GLY A 108 -5.83 -2.68 -12.24
N PRO A 109 -5.69 -3.96 -12.63
CA PRO A 109 -5.68 -5.09 -11.69
C PRO A 109 -4.32 -5.35 -11.01
N VAL A 110 -3.22 -4.78 -11.51
CA VAL A 110 -1.86 -5.09 -11.06
C VAL A 110 -1.28 -3.95 -10.24
N TYR A 111 -0.83 -4.27 -9.04
CA TYR A 111 -0.23 -3.31 -8.12
C TYR A 111 1.21 -3.69 -7.78
N GLU A 112 2.10 -2.70 -7.79
CA GLU A 112 3.46 -2.82 -7.29
C GLU A 112 3.58 -2.07 -5.97
N ILE A 113 3.78 -2.81 -4.89
CA ILE A 113 4.01 -2.28 -3.54
C ILE A 113 5.51 -2.32 -3.27
N ARG A 114 6.11 -1.16 -3.04
CA ARG A 114 7.54 -1.03 -2.81
C ARG A 114 7.81 -0.37 -1.47
N THR A 115 8.66 -0.99 -0.67
CA THR A 115 9.11 -0.41 0.61
C THR A 115 10.62 -0.22 0.58
N TYR A 116 11.07 0.97 0.93
CA TYR A 116 12.48 1.35 0.95
C TYR A 116 12.88 1.87 2.32
N GLY A 117 13.96 1.32 2.87
CA GLY A 117 14.59 1.86 4.06
C GLY A 117 15.20 3.23 3.79
N ILE A 118 15.05 4.14 4.74
CA ILE A 118 15.56 5.51 4.69
C ILE A 118 16.70 5.65 5.70
N LYS A 119 17.78 6.34 5.30
CA LYS A 119 18.87 6.70 6.20
C LYS A 119 18.41 7.78 7.21
N PRO A 120 19.02 7.84 8.41
CA PRO A 120 18.78 8.95 9.34
C PRO A 120 18.93 10.32 8.64
N GLY A 121 17.98 11.22 8.86
CA GLY A 121 17.92 12.52 8.20
C GLY A 121 17.36 12.52 6.77
N GLY A 122 17.07 11.34 6.19
CA GLY A 122 16.65 11.23 4.79
C GLY A 122 15.14 11.36 4.54
N VAL A 123 14.30 11.44 5.57
CA VAL A 123 12.83 11.48 5.39
C VAL A 123 12.40 12.72 4.60
N GLN A 124 12.72 13.91 5.08
CA GLN A 124 12.30 15.14 4.41
C GLN A 124 12.91 15.29 3.01
N PRO A 125 14.23 15.06 2.80
CA PRO A 125 14.80 15.06 1.45
C PRO A 125 14.12 14.07 0.49
N THR A 126 13.72 12.89 0.96
CA THR A 126 12.99 11.91 0.14
C THR A 126 11.62 12.47 -0.25
N ILE A 127 10.88 13.05 0.70
CA ILE A 127 9.56 13.65 0.44
C ILE A 127 9.67 14.76 -0.62
N ASP A 128 10.66 15.64 -0.49
CA ASP A 128 10.85 16.79 -1.38
C ASP A 128 11.25 16.36 -2.81
N LEU A 129 12.16 15.40 -2.93
CA LEU A 129 12.57 14.86 -4.23
C LEU A 129 11.44 14.10 -4.93
N TRP A 130 10.62 13.41 -4.17
CA TRP A 130 9.44 12.72 -4.71
C TRP A 130 8.37 13.72 -5.16
N ALA A 131 8.15 14.81 -4.42
CA ALA A 131 7.24 15.88 -4.83
C ALA A 131 7.58 16.44 -6.22
N GLN A 132 8.87 16.57 -6.51
CA GLN A 132 9.36 17.07 -7.80
C GLN A 132 9.23 16.04 -8.93
N SER A 133 9.39 14.76 -8.64
CA SER A 133 9.54 13.71 -9.66
C SER A 133 8.24 12.94 -9.94
N VAL A 134 7.37 12.80 -8.95
CA VAL A 134 6.14 12.00 -9.08
C VAL A 134 5.17 12.55 -10.12
N PRO A 135 4.93 13.86 -10.30
CA PRO A 135 4.00 14.34 -11.32
C PRO A 135 4.30 13.82 -12.72
N ALA A 136 5.55 13.88 -13.16
CA ALA A 136 5.95 13.35 -14.47
C ALA A 136 5.85 11.82 -14.53
N ARG A 137 6.20 11.14 -13.45
CA ARG A 137 6.12 9.68 -13.39
C ARG A 137 4.68 9.17 -13.30
N HIS A 138 3.80 9.91 -12.59
CA HIS A 138 2.37 9.62 -12.47
C HIS A 138 1.64 9.68 -13.83
N ALA A 139 2.06 10.57 -14.72
CA ALA A 139 1.53 10.64 -16.08
C ALA A 139 1.82 9.38 -16.92
N VAL A 140 2.86 8.62 -16.57
CA VAL A 140 3.21 7.35 -17.25
C VAL A 140 2.51 6.17 -16.59
N SER A 141 2.40 6.16 -15.27
CA SER A 141 1.65 5.15 -14.53
C SER A 141 1.21 5.72 -13.17
N PRO A 142 -0.02 5.44 -12.74
CA PRO A 142 -0.56 6.00 -11.51
C PRO A 142 0.28 5.65 -10.27
N CYS A 143 0.77 6.69 -9.58
CA CYS A 143 1.24 6.57 -8.20
C CYS A 143 -0.01 6.66 -7.31
N VAL A 144 -0.42 5.55 -6.74
CA VAL A 144 -1.62 5.49 -5.88
C VAL A 144 -1.34 6.18 -4.56
N ILE A 145 -0.19 5.90 -3.93
CA ILE A 145 0.21 6.49 -2.67
C ILE A 145 1.72 6.44 -2.48
N ALA A 146 2.26 7.44 -1.78
CA ALA A 146 3.56 7.40 -1.12
C ALA A 146 3.38 7.82 0.34
N MET A 147 3.91 7.02 1.26
CA MET A 147 3.67 7.18 2.70
C MET A 147 4.90 6.77 3.50
N VAL A 148 5.23 7.53 4.54
CA VAL A 148 6.33 7.25 5.47
C VAL A 148 5.81 6.52 6.70
N ALA A 149 6.54 5.50 7.15
CA ALA A 149 6.19 4.76 8.36
C ALA A 149 6.34 5.65 9.61
N ILE A 150 5.37 5.58 10.50
CA ILE A 150 5.38 6.29 11.79
C ILE A 150 5.81 5.39 12.96
N ASP A 151 6.03 4.12 12.69
CA ASP A 151 6.52 3.12 13.63
C ASP A 151 7.66 2.29 13.01
N GLY A 152 8.44 1.61 13.87
CA GLY A 152 9.53 0.74 13.47
C GLY A 152 10.69 1.47 12.76
N PRO A 153 11.49 0.77 11.93
CA PRO A 153 12.61 1.36 11.21
C PRO A 153 12.18 2.44 10.21
N LEU A 154 13.02 3.47 10.01
CA LEU A 154 12.76 4.51 9.02
C LEU A 154 12.62 3.91 7.62
N ARG A 155 11.44 4.02 7.06
CA ARG A 155 11.09 3.50 5.72
C ARG A 155 9.93 4.27 5.12
N PHE A 156 9.79 4.18 3.83
CA PHE A 156 8.56 4.60 3.16
C PHE A 156 8.07 3.52 2.20
N THR A 157 6.76 3.48 2.04
CA THR A 157 6.08 2.58 1.11
C THR A 157 5.40 3.39 0.03
N ASN A 158 5.49 2.91 -1.20
CA ASN A 158 4.81 3.50 -2.33
C ASN A 158 4.10 2.41 -3.14
N ILE A 159 2.93 2.75 -3.66
CA ILE A 159 2.06 1.83 -4.41
C ILE A 159 1.80 2.43 -5.79
N TRP A 160 2.03 1.63 -6.82
CA TRP A 160 1.81 1.96 -8.22
C TRP A 160 0.83 0.98 -8.83
N ALA A 161 -0.02 1.46 -9.73
CA ALA A 161 -1.00 0.62 -10.42
C ALA A 161 -0.71 0.52 -11.91
N TYR A 162 -1.06 -0.63 -12.48
CA TYR A 162 -0.79 -0.96 -13.88
C TYR A 162 -1.91 -1.83 -14.46
N PRO A 163 -2.20 -1.69 -15.77
CA PRO A 163 -3.16 -2.57 -16.45
C PRO A 163 -2.65 -4.01 -16.61
N SER A 164 -1.31 -4.22 -16.59
CA SER A 164 -0.69 -5.54 -16.69
C SER A 164 0.77 -5.53 -16.23
N ILE A 165 1.35 -6.71 -15.99
CA ILE A 165 2.79 -6.88 -15.71
C ILE A 165 3.65 -6.35 -16.87
N GLN A 166 3.23 -6.58 -18.11
CA GLN A 166 3.93 -6.08 -19.28
C GLN A 166 3.91 -4.55 -19.32
N ALA A 167 2.75 -3.92 -19.08
CA ALA A 167 2.64 -2.46 -19.02
C ALA A 167 3.51 -1.87 -17.90
N ARG A 168 3.56 -2.52 -16.74
CA ARG A 168 4.48 -2.13 -15.64
C ARG A 168 5.94 -2.15 -16.11
N THR A 169 6.37 -3.23 -16.78
CA THR A 169 7.76 -3.37 -17.23
C THR A 169 8.10 -2.29 -18.24
N GLN A 170 7.23 -2.04 -19.22
CA GLN A 170 7.41 -1.00 -20.23
C GLN A 170 7.44 0.41 -19.61
N ALA A 171 6.46 0.75 -18.78
CA ALA A 171 6.39 2.06 -18.13
C ALA A 171 7.62 2.38 -17.27
N ARG A 172 8.21 1.37 -16.63
CA ARG A 172 9.46 1.54 -15.86
C ARG A 172 10.66 1.76 -16.77
N ALA A 173 10.77 1.01 -17.86
CA ALA A 173 11.85 1.17 -18.84
C ALA A 173 11.77 2.56 -19.49
N ASP A 174 10.60 2.99 -19.92
CA ASP A 174 10.38 4.29 -20.54
C ASP A 174 10.70 5.45 -19.58
N ALA A 175 10.29 5.36 -18.33
CA ALA A 175 10.58 6.39 -17.33
C ALA A 175 12.09 6.52 -17.06
N VAL A 176 12.84 5.44 -17.09
CA VAL A 176 14.31 5.46 -16.98
C VAL A 176 14.93 6.05 -18.25
N ALA A 177 14.54 5.59 -19.42
CA ALA A 177 15.07 6.05 -20.71
C ALA A 177 14.84 7.56 -20.92
N GLN A 178 13.73 8.08 -20.46
CA GLN A 178 13.38 9.52 -20.53
C GLN A 178 14.00 10.35 -19.39
N GLY A 179 14.72 9.72 -18.45
CA GLY A 179 15.31 10.41 -17.30
C GLY A 179 14.28 10.96 -16.30
N ILE A 180 13.04 10.48 -16.36
CA ILE A 180 11.96 10.87 -15.45
C ILE A 180 12.14 10.20 -14.08
N TRP A 181 12.68 8.98 -14.08
CA TRP A 181 12.81 8.14 -12.89
C TRP A 181 14.14 7.38 -12.84
N PRO A 182 14.78 7.14 -11.70
CA PRO A 182 14.41 7.59 -10.35
C PRO A 182 14.60 9.09 -10.09
N PRO A 183 14.08 9.65 -8.97
CA PRO A 183 14.35 11.04 -8.59
C PRO A 183 15.84 11.32 -8.53
N LYS A 184 16.31 12.40 -9.14
CA LYS A 184 17.73 12.78 -9.13
C LYS A 184 18.18 13.04 -7.69
N GLY A 185 19.25 12.36 -7.27
CA GLY A 185 19.75 12.43 -5.89
C GLY A 185 18.95 11.59 -4.87
N GLY A 186 17.76 11.10 -5.23
CA GLY A 186 16.91 10.30 -4.34
C GLY A 186 17.56 9.04 -3.76
N PRO A 187 18.28 8.24 -4.56
CA PRO A 187 18.94 7.04 -4.07
C PRO A 187 19.97 7.26 -2.95
N ALA A 188 20.55 8.47 -2.86
CA ALA A 188 21.54 8.79 -1.82
C ALA A 188 20.96 8.69 -0.39
N TRP A 189 19.65 8.91 -0.23
CA TRP A 189 18.96 8.86 1.05
C TRP A 189 18.40 7.50 1.41
N LEU A 190 18.51 6.52 0.52
CA LEU A 190 17.98 5.19 0.72
C LEU A 190 19.04 4.22 1.25
N THR A 191 18.61 3.19 1.96
CA THR A 191 19.42 2.05 2.35
C THR A 191 19.34 0.95 1.30
N THR A 192 20.05 -0.16 1.50
CA THR A 192 19.92 -1.38 0.68
C THR A 192 18.67 -2.20 1.01
N ALA A 193 17.98 -1.89 2.12
CA ALA A 193 16.75 -2.57 2.51
C ALA A 193 15.60 -2.10 1.61
N MET A 194 15.38 -2.81 0.52
CA MET A 194 14.35 -2.51 -0.48
C MET A 194 13.58 -3.78 -0.82
N THR A 195 12.26 -3.68 -0.83
CA THR A 195 11.37 -4.75 -1.28
C THR A 195 10.48 -4.26 -2.42
N SER A 196 10.06 -5.18 -3.26
CA SER A 196 9.08 -4.94 -4.32
C SER A 196 8.18 -6.17 -4.42
N THR A 197 6.91 -5.97 -4.24
CA THR A 197 5.88 -7.01 -4.31
C THR A 197 4.91 -6.66 -5.43
N ILE A 198 4.58 -7.61 -6.27
CA ILE A 198 3.49 -7.51 -7.23
C ILE A 198 2.29 -8.24 -6.63
N ALA A 199 1.17 -7.56 -6.59
CA ALA A 199 -0.08 -8.10 -6.08
C ALA A 199 -1.24 -7.78 -7.01
N LEU A 200 -2.24 -8.64 -7.00
CA LEU A 200 -3.43 -8.52 -7.82
C LEU A 200 -4.59 -8.02 -6.94
N ALA A 201 -5.36 -7.08 -7.45
CA ALA A 201 -6.55 -6.61 -6.77
C ALA A 201 -7.56 -7.75 -6.62
N THR A 202 -8.10 -7.91 -5.41
CA THR A 202 -9.21 -8.83 -5.19
C THR A 202 -10.52 -8.21 -5.69
N ALA A 203 -11.52 -9.04 -5.94
CA ALA A 203 -12.85 -8.57 -6.37
C ALA A 203 -13.55 -7.63 -5.37
N THR A 204 -13.06 -7.58 -4.13
CA THR A 204 -13.59 -6.70 -3.07
C THR A 204 -12.74 -5.45 -2.84
N SER A 205 -11.65 -5.28 -3.59
CA SER A 205 -10.77 -4.13 -3.46
C SER A 205 -11.44 -2.87 -4.01
N PRO A 206 -11.58 -1.78 -3.24
CA PRO A 206 -12.14 -0.52 -3.74
C PRO A 206 -11.29 0.15 -4.84
N LEU A 207 -10.00 -0.20 -4.91
CA LEU A 207 -9.08 0.27 -5.93
C LEU A 207 -8.87 -0.76 -7.06
N ALA A 208 -9.80 -1.69 -7.25
CA ALA A 208 -9.74 -2.66 -8.35
C ALA A 208 -10.16 -2.04 -9.68
#